data_6aadfda6faef29fbfb342d6c1583fbba
#
_entry.id   6aadfda6faef29fbfb342d6c1583fbba
#
_cell.length_a   1.000
_cell.length_b   1.000
_cell.length_c   1.000
_cell.angle_alpha   90.00
_cell.angle_beta   90.00
_cell.angle_gamma   90.00
#
_symmetry.space_group_name_H-M   'P 1'
#
loop_
_entity.id
_entity.type
_entity.pdbx_description
1 polymer ?
#
loop_
_entity_poly.entity_id
_entity_poly.type
_entity_poly.pdbx_seq_one_letter_code
_entity_poly.pdbx_strand_id
1 'polypeptide(L)'
;MKKTILITGASSGIGKDTAKYFQSKGWNVVATMRSPENEKELTTLDNVFVTKLDVLDLDSIDSAITNGIQRFGKIDVLLNNAGYGAYGPLESFPREKILRQFNTNVIGLMDVTRAMLPHFRQNKNGIVINISSMGGKMTFPLGSLYHGTKFAVEGISESFRYEMEQIGCKVKIVEPGAIATDFAGRSFDFNHDENLKEYQNVVNKIMTVFPTMIKSASPVNIVSKVIFEAATDGKSKLRYMAGKDAKMYNFMHKVFGYNFIVFMNKKFFKL
;
A
#
# COMPACT_ATOMS: atom_id res chain seq x y z
N MET A 1 -14.71 -23.95 -5.91
CA MET A 1 -13.88 -23.64 -4.73
C MET A 1 -13.99 -22.15 -4.41
N LYS A 2 -13.91 -21.75 -3.13
CA LYS A 2 -13.81 -20.33 -2.74
C LYS A 2 -12.49 -19.76 -3.24
N LYS A 3 -12.48 -18.49 -3.67
CA LYS A 3 -11.25 -17.79 -4.02
C LYS A 3 -10.49 -17.40 -2.76
N THR A 4 -9.17 -17.30 -2.87
CA THR A 4 -8.27 -16.98 -1.75
C THR A 4 -7.46 -15.72 -2.05
N ILE A 5 -7.39 -14.82 -1.08
CA ILE A 5 -6.50 -13.66 -1.09
C ILE A 5 -5.45 -13.77 0.01
N LEU A 6 -4.17 -13.49 -0.32
CA LEU A 6 -3.12 -13.25 0.65
C LEU A 6 -2.90 -11.74 0.78
N ILE A 7 -2.89 -11.25 2.03
CA ILE A 7 -2.77 -9.81 2.34
C ILE A 7 -1.55 -9.58 3.23
N THR A 8 -0.60 -8.78 2.77
CA THR A 8 0.51 -8.35 3.61
C THR A 8 0.12 -7.15 4.48
N GLY A 9 0.55 -7.13 5.74
CA GLY A 9 0.25 -6.04 6.66
C GLY A 9 -1.23 -5.95 7.07
N ALA A 10 -1.85 -7.09 7.38
CA ALA A 10 -3.26 -7.19 7.75
C ALA A 10 -3.57 -6.89 9.23
N SER A 11 -2.60 -6.45 10.04
CA SER A 11 -2.83 -6.18 11.47
C SER A 11 -3.64 -4.92 11.75
N SER A 12 -3.78 -4.01 10.80
CA SER A 12 -4.51 -2.74 10.98
C SER A 12 -4.87 -2.08 9.65
N GLY A 13 -5.58 -0.96 9.73
CA GLY A 13 -5.85 -0.05 8.61
C GLY A 13 -6.44 -0.75 7.39
N ILE A 14 -5.92 -0.42 6.21
CA ILE A 14 -6.43 -0.94 4.92
C ILE A 14 -6.35 -2.48 4.87
N GLY A 15 -5.23 -3.08 5.32
CA GLY A 15 -5.06 -4.52 5.27
C GLY A 15 -6.08 -5.28 6.13
N LYS A 16 -6.32 -4.83 7.36
CA LYS A 16 -7.30 -5.46 8.27
C LYS A 16 -8.74 -5.29 7.77
N ASP A 17 -9.11 -4.08 7.33
CA ASP A 17 -10.44 -3.82 6.79
C ASP A 17 -10.67 -4.64 5.49
N THR A 18 -9.66 -4.76 4.64
CA THR A 18 -9.72 -5.59 3.43
C THR A 18 -9.89 -7.07 3.79
N ALA A 19 -9.18 -7.58 4.79
CA ALA A 19 -9.32 -8.96 5.24
C ALA A 19 -10.77 -9.26 5.67
N LYS A 20 -11.36 -8.39 6.50
CA LYS A 20 -12.76 -8.49 6.93
C LYS A 20 -13.73 -8.38 5.75
N TYR A 21 -13.48 -7.45 4.83
CA TYR A 21 -14.36 -7.24 3.68
C TYR A 21 -14.34 -8.45 2.73
N PHE A 22 -13.18 -9.03 2.41
CA PHE A 22 -13.10 -10.23 1.56
C PHE A 22 -13.72 -11.43 2.24
N GLN A 23 -13.50 -11.62 3.54
CA GLN A 23 -14.15 -12.68 4.33
C GLN A 23 -15.67 -12.56 4.26
N SER A 24 -16.24 -11.35 4.45
CA SER A 24 -17.67 -11.11 4.34
C SER A 24 -18.25 -11.36 2.95
N LYS A 25 -17.42 -11.41 1.91
CA LYS A 25 -17.76 -11.78 0.53
C LYS A 25 -17.57 -13.26 0.24
N GLY A 26 -17.32 -14.07 1.27
CA GLY A 26 -17.19 -15.51 1.17
C GLY A 26 -15.83 -16.00 0.67
N TRP A 27 -14.80 -15.14 0.62
CA TRP A 27 -13.44 -15.52 0.24
C TRP A 27 -12.70 -16.16 1.42
N ASN A 28 -11.72 -16.99 1.10
CA ASN A 28 -10.66 -17.35 2.03
C ASN A 28 -9.64 -16.23 2.11
N VAL A 29 -9.12 -15.95 3.31
CA VAL A 29 -8.16 -14.88 3.56
C VAL A 29 -6.94 -15.42 4.29
N VAL A 30 -5.76 -15.26 3.71
CA VAL A 30 -4.47 -15.40 4.40
C VAL A 30 -4.06 -14.01 4.86
N ALA A 31 -4.36 -13.70 6.12
CA ALA A 31 -4.06 -12.41 6.74
C ALA A 31 -2.67 -12.45 7.37
N THR A 32 -1.70 -11.74 6.80
CA THR A 32 -0.33 -11.82 7.27
C THR A 32 0.13 -10.54 7.98
N MET A 33 0.97 -10.73 8.99
CA MET A 33 1.49 -9.66 9.84
C MET A 33 2.77 -10.09 10.56
N ARG A 34 3.53 -9.14 11.10
CA ARG A 34 4.78 -9.44 11.81
C ARG A 34 4.58 -10.18 13.14
N SER A 35 3.50 -9.85 13.83
CA SER A 35 3.20 -10.37 15.19
C SER A 35 1.77 -10.91 15.24
N PRO A 36 1.52 -12.10 14.65
CA PRO A 36 0.19 -12.70 14.57
C PRO A 36 -0.39 -13.06 15.95
N GLU A 37 0.43 -13.28 16.95
CA GLU A 37 0.05 -13.56 18.34
C GLU A 37 -0.76 -12.41 18.98
N ASN A 38 -0.61 -11.19 18.48
CA ASN A 38 -1.35 -10.02 18.97
C ASN A 38 -2.71 -9.82 18.28
N GLU A 39 -3.01 -10.60 17.23
CA GLU A 39 -4.27 -10.48 16.49
C GLU A 39 -5.36 -11.34 17.12
N LYS A 40 -6.41 -10.68 17.59
CA LYS A 40 -7.52 -11.35 18.30
C LYS A 40 -8.83 -11.37 17.52
N GLU A 41 -9.02 -10.40 16.62
CA GLU A 41 -10.29 -10.24 15.89
C GLU A 41 -10.34 -11.11 14.62
N LEU A 42 -9.30 -11.04 13.78
CA LEU A 42 -9.27 -11.82 12.54
C LEU A 42 -9.20 -13.32 12.80
N THR A 43 -8.61 -13.73 13.92
CA THR A 43 -8.53 -15.15 14.32
C THR A 43 -9.88 -15.78 14.68
N THR A 44 -10.91 -14.97 14.98
CA THR A 44 -12.27 -15.47 15.27
C THR A 44 -13.15 -15.59 14.02
N LEU A 45 -12.67 -15.14 12.87
CA LEU A 45 -13.45 -15.13 11.63
C LEU A 45 -13.28 -16.44 10.85
N ASP A 46 -14.37 -17.01 10.41
CA ASP A 46 -14.35 -18.16 9.50
C ASP A 46 -13.62 -17.84 8.20
N ASN A 47 -12.90 -18.82 7.67
CA ASN A 47 -12.13 -18.70 6.42
C ASN A 47 -11.01 -17.63 6.45
N VAL A 48 -10.57 -17.22 7.64
CA VAL A 48 -9.37 -16.39 7.81
C VAL A 48 -8.27 -17.22 8.46
N PHE A 49 -7.10 -17.22 7.83
CA PHE A 49 -5.88 -17.81 8.37
C PHE A 49 -4.89 -16.70 8.67
N VAL A 50 -4.62 -16.48 9.95
CA VAL A 50 -3.65 -15.49 10.42
C VAL A 50 -2.28 -16.14 10.55
N THR A 51 -1.24 -15.56 9.94
CA THR A 51 0.11 -16.11 10.00
C THR A 51 1.19 -15.02 9.95
N LYS A 52 2.42 -15.37 10.38
CA LYS A 52 3.55 -14.45 10.37
C LYS A 52 4.03 -14.21 8.93
N LEU A 53 4.25 -12.95 8.60
CA LEU A 53 5.02 -12.50 7.44
C LEU A 53 5.59 -11.11 7.73
N ASP A 54 6.90 -11.01 7.73
CA ASP A 54 7.63 -9.76 7.64
C ASP A 54 8.18 -9.64 6.22
N VAL A 55 7.88 -8.55 5.53
CA VAL A 55 8.36 -8.32 4.15
C VAL A 55 9.89 -8.18 4.05
N LEU A 56 10.59 -8.06 5.19
CA LEU A 56 12.05 -8.01 5.30
C LEU A 56 12.67 -9.38 5.64
N ASP A 57 11.87 -10.43 5.80
CA ASP A 57 12.29 -11.77 6.20
C ASP A 57 11.81 -12.79 5.17
N LEU A 58 12.73 -13.23 4.29
CA LEU A 58 12.42 -14.13 3.17
C LEU A 58 11.86 -15.47 3.63
N ASP A 59 12.35 -16.02 4.73
CA ASP A 59 11.88 -17.30 5.28
C ASP A 59 10.43 -17.19 5.75
N SER A 60 10.06 -16.04 6.36
CA SER A 60 8.69 -15.78 6.77
C SER A 60 7.75 -15.58 5.58
N ILE A 61 8.23 -15.03 4.47
CA ILE A 61 7.48 -14.88 3.23
C ILE A 61 7.14 -16.26 2.65
N ASP A 62 8.16 -17.10 2.45
CA ASP A 62 7.99 -18.45 1.89
C ASP A 62 7.10 -19.32 2.76
N SER A 63 7.28 -19.27 4.07
CA SER A 63 6.44 -19.99 5.04
C SER A 63 4.98 -19.56 4.97
N ALA A 64 4.70 -18.25 4.92
CA ALA A 64 3.34 -17.72 4.86
C ALA A 64 2.60 -18.15 3.58
N ILE A 65 3.28 -18.09 2.43
CA ILE A 65 2.74 -18.52 1.14
C ILE A 65 2.45 -20.02 1.15
N THR A 66 3.42 -20.83 1.57
CA THR A 66 3.30 -22.29 1.66
C THR A 66 2.13 -22.70 2.56
N ASN A 67 2.07 -22.15 3.77
CA ASN A 67 1.00 -22.44 4.73
C ASN A 67 -0.37 -21.98 4.21
N GLY A 68 -0.44 -20.83 3.53
CA GLY A 68 -1.66 -20.34 2.90
C GLY A 68 -2.17 -21.28 1.80
N ILE A 69 -1.27 -21.79 0.95
CA ILE A 69 -1.59 -22.76 -0.09
C ILE A 69 -2.02 -24.09 0.53
N GLN A 70 -1.30 -24.59 1.54
CA GLN A 70 -1.68 -25.82 2.26
C GLN A 70 -3.08 -25.70 2.89
N ARG A 71 -3.40 -24.53 3.46
CA ARG A 71 -4.68 -24.30 4.15
C ARG A 71 -5.88 -24.21 3.21
N PHE A 72 -5.72 -23.59 2.03
CA PHE A 72 -6.85 -23.27 1.15
C PHE A 72 -6.73 -23.86 -0.27
N GLY A 73 -5.68 -24.61 -0.55
CA GLY A 73 -5.42 -25.27 -1.83
C GLY A 73 -4.73 -24.36 -2.85
N LYS A 74 -5.11 -23.08 -2.89
CA LYS A 74 -4.49 -22.08 -3.78
C LYS A 74 -4.68 -20.66 -3.27
N ILE A 75 -3.87 -19.74 -3.81
CA ILE A 75 -4.01 -18.30 -3.66
C ILE A 75 -4.32 -17.71 -5.04
N ASP A 76 -5.42 -16.98 -5.17
CA ASP A 76 -5.87 -16.35 -6.42
C ASP A 76 -5.40 -14.89 -6.52
N VAL A 77 -5.25 -14.20 -5.37
CA VAL A 77 -4.90 -12.78 -5.30
C VAL A 77 -3.81 -12.57 -4.26
N LEU A 78 -2.76 -11.85 -4.64
CA LEU A 78 -1.78 -11.27 -3.71
C LEU A 78 -2.08 -9.78 -3.55
N LEU A 79 -2.31 -9.33 -2.32
CA LEU A 79 -2.40 -7.92 -1.97
C LEU A 79 -1.14 -7.49 -1.23
N ASN A 80 -0.26 -6.76 -1.91
CA ASN A 80 0.88 -6.08 -1.32
C ASN A 80 0.41 -4.76 -0.69
N ASN A 81 0.09 -4.82 0.61
CA ASN A 81 -0.39 -3.68 1.37
C ASN A 81 0.59 -3.23 2.46
N ALA A 82 1.49 -4.09 2.92
CA ALA A 82 2.47 -3.74 3.94
C ALA A 82 3.32 -2.53 3.51
N GLY A 83 3.45 -1.56 4.41
CA GLY A 83 4.21 -0.34 4.16
C GLY A 83 3.96 0.72 5.22
N TYR A 84 4.80 1.76 5.20
CA TYR A 84 4.69 2.91 6.10
C TYR A 84 5.19 4.18 5.40
N GLY A 85 5.05 5.34 6.03
CA GLY A 85 5.49 6.62 5.50
C GLY A 85 6.54 7.27 6.38
N ALA A 86 7.74 7.52 5.83
CA ALA A 86 8.76 8.35 6.44
C ALA A 86 8.68 9.76 5.85
N TYR A 87 8.47 10.75 6.71
CA TYR A 87 8.27 12.15 6.38
C TYR A 87 9.25 13.04 7.15
N GLY A 88 9.66 14.14 6.53
CA GLY A 88 10.57 15.12 7.12
C GLY A 88 11.49 15.73 6.07
N PRO A 89 12.31 16.73 6.43
CA PRO A 89 13.39 17.22 5.58
C PRO A 89 14.35 16.09 5.21
N LEU A 90 14.73 15.99 3.95
CA LEU A 90 15.60 14.89 3.49
C LEU A 90 16.93 14.83 4.24
N GLU A 91 17.50 15.98 4.57
CA GLU A 91 18.76 16.09 5.31
C GLU A 91 18.66 15.55 6.76
N SER A 92 17.46 15.55 7.35
CA SER A 92 17.24 15.03 8.71
C SER A 92 17.22 13.51 8.79
N PHE A 93 17.23 12.79 7.65
CA PHE A 93 17.12 11.35 7.66
C PHE A 93 18.47 10.65 7.80
N PRO A 94 18.68 9.82 8.85
CA PRO A 94 19.80 8.91 8.87
C PRO A 94 19.63 7.83 7.79
N ARG A 95 20.77 7.37 7.23
CA ARG A 95 20.80 6.42 6.12
C ARG A 95 19.97 5.15 6.39
N GLU A 96 19.97 4.66 7.63
CA GLU A 96 19.24 3.46 8.04
C GLU A 96 17.74 3.61 7.83
N LYS A 97 17.17 4.78 8.10
CA LYS A 97 15.75 5.07 7.89
C LYS A 97 15.41 5.17 6.41
N ILE A 98 16.31 5.74 5.60
CA ILE A 98 16.16 5.77 4.13
C ILE A 98 16.09 4.33 3.61
N LEU A 99 17.07 3.51 3.97
CA LEU A 99 17.11 2.10 3.54
C LEU A 99 15.89 1.32 4.03
N ARG A 100 15.48 1.50 5.29
CA ARG A 100 14.30 0.84 5.84
C ARG A 100 13.02 1.19 5.07
N GLN A 101 12.85 2.48 4.69
CA GLN A 101 11.68 2.91 3.92
C GLN A 101 11.62 2.21 2.56
N PHE A 102 12.73 2.18 1.83
CA PHE A 102 12.81 1.52 0.53
C PHE A 102 12.74 0.00 0.64
N ASN A 103 13.45 -0.60 1.60
CA ASN A 103 13.40 -2.05 1.83
C ASN A 103 11.99 -2.52 2.15
N THR A 104 11.24 -1.79 2.99
CA THR A 104 9.87 -2.18 3.35
C THR A 104 8.90 -1.99 2.18
N ASN A 105 8.86 -0.77 1.61
CA ASN A 105 7.79 -0.40 0.67
C ASN A 105 8.03 -0.85 -0.77
N VAL A 106 9.29 -1.14 -1.14
CA VAL A 106 9.68 -1.47 -2.52
C VAL A 106 10.29 -2.86 -2.60
N ILE A 107 11.42 -3.11 -1.91
CA ILE A 107 12.12 -4.39 -2.02
C ILE A 107 11.25 -5.51 -1.44
N GLY A 108 10.70 -5.34 -0.24
CA GLY A 108 9.83 -6.34 0.40
C GLY A 108 8.56 -6.64 -0.42
N LEU A 109 7.96 -5.62 -1.06
CA LEU A 109 6.86 -5.84 -2.00
C LEU A 109 7.30 -6.73 -3.17
N MET A 110 8.48 -6.49 -3.73
CA MET A 110 9.02 -7.30 -4.82
C MET A 110 9.34 -8.72 -4.35
N ASP A 111 9.90 -8.90 -3.17
CA ASP A 111 10.25 -10.22 -2.62
C ASP A 111 9.01 -11.07 -2.38
N VAL A 112 7.96 -10.53 -1.77
CA VAL A 112 6.66 -11.23 -1.63
C VAL A 112 6.08 -11.58 -2.99
N THR A 113 6.14 -10.65 -3.95
CA THR A 113 5.66 -10.90 -5.31
C THR A 113 6.45 -12.03 -5.96
N ARG A 114 7.80 -11.98 -5.93
CA ARG A 114 8.68 -13.01 -6.51
C ARG A 114 8.42 -14.40 -5.92
N ALA A 115 8.25 -14.49 -4.60
CA ALA A 115 7.94 -15.75 -3.93
C ALA A 115 6.58 -16.33 -4.38
N MET A 116 5.61 -15.48 -4.74
CA MET A 116 4.29 -15.92 -5.24
C MET A 116 4.29 -16.34 -6.71
N LEU A 117 5.23 -15.85 -7.53
CA LEU A 117 5.24 -16.09 -9.00
C LEU A 117 5.23 -17.56 -9.41
N PRO A 118 6.00 -18.49 -8.78
CA PRO A 118 5.94 -19.91 -9.14
C PRO A 118 4.52 -20.48 -9.05
N HIS A 119 3.79 -20.13 -7.99
CA HIS A 119 2.39 -20.56 -7.80
C HIS A 119 1.46 -20.01 -8.88
N PHE A 120 1.54 -18.71 -9.18
CA PHE A 120 0.73 -18.08 -10.23
C PHE A 120 1.03 -18.62 -11.62
N ARG A 121 2.32 -18.83 -11.95
CA ARG A 121 2.75 -19.40 -13.22
C ARG A 121 2.25 -20.83 -13.40
N GLN A 122 2.32 -21.65 -12.36
CA GLN A 122 1.81 -23.04 -12.40
C GLN A 122 0.29 -23.08 -12.64
N ASN A 123 -0.45 -22.18 -12.01
CA ASN A 123 -1.89 -22.13 -12.13
C ASN A 123 -2.39 -21.36 -13.38
N LYS A 124 -1.51 -20.68 -14.11
CA LYS A 124 -1.81 -19.77 -15.24
C LYS A 124 -2.93 -18.77 -14.90
N ASN A 125 -3.01 -18.40 -13.63
CA ASN A 125 -4.02 -17.51 -13.09
C ASN A 125 -3.50 -16.88 -11.80
N GLY A 126 -3.65 -15.57 -11.67
CA GLY A 126 -3.27 -14.84 -10.47
C GLY A 126 -3.44 -13.34 -10.67
N ILE A 127 -3.68 -12.63 -9.59
CA ILE A 127 -3.74 -11.17 -9.59
C ILE A 127 -2.82 -10.65 -8.50
N VAL A 128 -1.84 -9.81 -8.89
CA VAL A 128 -1.06 -9.01 -7.95
C VAL A 128 -1.70 -7.63 -7.85
N ILE A 129 -2.08 -7.22 -6.64
CA ILE A 129 -2.60 -5.89 -6.36
C ILE A 129 -1.61 -5.17 -5.45
N ASN A 130 -1.04 -4.07 -5.93
CA ASN A 130 -0.09 -3.26 -5.18
C ASN A 130 -0.77 -2.01 -4.64
N ILE A 131 -0.68 -1.77 -3.33
CA ILE A 131 -1.15 -0.53 -2.73
C ILE A 131 -0.08 0.54 -2.94
N SER A 132 -0.37 1.44 -3.89
CA SER A 132 0.37 2.67 -4.11
C SER A 132 -0.22 3.80 -3.25
N SER A 133 -0.38 4.97 -3.80
CA SER A 133 -0.99 6.17 -3.23
C SER A 133 -1.25 7.16 -4.36
N MET A 134 -2.12 8.15 -4.17
CA MET A 134 -2.08 9.35 -4.99
C MET A 134 -0.67 9.99 -4.97
N GLY A 135 0.06 9.81 -3.87
CA GLY A 135 1.46 10.21 -3.70
C GLY A 135 2.47 9.41 -4.53
N GLY A 136 2.05 8.42 -5.31
CA GLY A 136 2.87 7.74 -6.32
C GLY A 136 2.84 8.41 -7.69
N LYS A 137 2.04 9.47 -7.86
CA LYS A 137 1.91 10.25 -9.10
C LYS A 137 2.11 11.74 -8.90
N MET A 138 2.04 12.21 -7.68
CA MET A 138 2.30 13.58 -7.29
C MET A 138 2.98 13.61 -5.94
N THR A 139 3.61 14.74 -5.62
CA THR A 139 4.38 14.85 -4.38
C THR A 139 3.83 15.96 -3.49
N PHE A 140 3.98 15.77 -2.19
CA PHE A 140 3.72 16.78 -1.18
C PHE A 140 5.01 17.10 -0.43
N PRO A 141 5.13 18.28 0.19
CA PRO A 141 6.32 18.64 0.93
C PRO A 141 6.64 17.65 2.05
N LEU A 142 7.91 17.52 2.40
CA LEU A 142 8.46 16.64 3.43
C LEU A 142 8.27 15.12 3.18
N GLY A 143 7.73 14.72 2.03
CA GLY A 143 7.45 13.34 1.71
C GLY A 143 8.44 12.70 0.73
N SER A 144 9.67 13.20 0.59
CA SER A 144 10.63 12.74 -0.43
C SER A 144 10.81 11.22 -0.45
N LEU A 145 10.98 10.60 0.72
CA LEU A 145 11.19 9.16 0.82
C LEU A 145 9.92 8.38 0.52
N TYR A 146 8.81 8.75 1.15
CA TYR A 146 7.53 8.08 0.95
C TYR A 146 7.07 8.15 -0.52
N HIS A 147 7.06 9.35 -1.09
CA HIS A 147 6.70 9.54 -2.50
C HIS A 147 7.64 8.79 -3.42
N GLY A 148 8.96 8.84 -3.17
CA GLY A 148 9.93 8.07 -3.92
C GLY A 148 9.61 6.58 -3.96
N THR A 149 9.23 5.98 -2.82
CA THR A 149 8.82 4.57 -2.78
C THR A 149 7.52 4.31 -3.53
N LYS A 150 6.53 5.23 -3.46
CA LYS A 150 5.26 5.04 -4.17
C LYS A 150 5.39 5.24 -5.68
N PHE A 151 6.24 6.17 -6.14
CA PHE A 151 6.62 6.28 -7.56
C PHE A 151 7.33 5.00 -8.05
N ALA A 152 8.23 4.42 -7.22
CA ALA A 152 8.86 3.14 -7.55
C ALA A 152 7.83 2.01 -7.71
N VAL A 153 6.85 1.90 -6.79
CA VAL A 153 5.76 0.92 -6.89
C VAL A 153 4.95 1.10 -8.18
N GLU A 154 4.64 2.35 -8.58
CA GLU A 154 3.94 2.64 -9.83
C GLU A 154 4.73 2.15 -11.05
N GLY A 155 6.01 2.55 -11.17
CA GLY A 155 6.86 2.20 -12.32
C GLY A 155 7.12 0.68 -12.40
N ILE A 156 7.44 0.05 -11.25
CA ILE A 156 7.64 -1.41 -11.18
C ILE A 156 6.35 -2.13 -11.61
N SER A 157 5.21 -1.75 -11.09
CA SER A 157 3.94 -2.41 -11.41
C SER A 157 3.55 -2.25 -12.89
N GLU A 158 3.81 -1.08 -13.46
CA GLU A 158 3.52 -0.79 -14.87
C GLU A 158 4.39 -1.63 -15.81
N SER A 159 5.67 -1.77 -15.52
CA SER A 159 6.59 -2.62 -16.28
C SER A 159 6.27 -4.10 -16.07
N PHE A 160 6.10 -4.52 -14.82
CA PHE A 160 5.88 -5.92 -14.45
C PHE A 160 4.57 -6.51 -15.04
N ARG A 161 3.57 -5.70 -15.33
CA ARG A 161 2.32 -6.20 -15.93
C ARG A 161 2.55 -6.91 -17.28
N TYR A 162 3.51 -6.47 -18.07
CA TYR A 162 3.82 -7.10 -19.37
C TYR A 162 4.36 -8.52 -19.20
N GLU A 163 5.15 -8.75 -18.13
CA GLU A 163 5.65 -10.09 -17.78
C GLU A 163 4.50 -10.99 -17.28
N MET A 164 3.63 -10.44 -16.42
CA MET A 164 2.50 -11.19 -15.88
C MET A 164 1.48 -11.62 -16.93
N GLU A 165 1.26 -10.80 -17.95
CA GLU A 165 0.38 -11.13 -19.07
C GLU A 165 0.87 -12.40 -19.82
N GLN A 166 2.21 -12.64 -19.91
CA GLN A 166 2.77 -13.83 -20.55
C GLN A 166 2.45 -15.14 -19.80
N ILE A 167 2.18 -15.06 -18.51
CA ILE A 167 1.82 -16.21 -17.68
C ILE A 167 0.32 -16.28 -17.34
N GLY A 168 -0.51 -15.48 -18.03
CA GLY A 168 -1.96 -15.46 -17.85
C GLY A 168 -2.42 -14.76 -16.57
N CYS A 169 -1.57 -13.92 -15.97
CA CYS A 169 -1.81 -13.23 -14.71
C CYS A 169 -1.98 -11.72 -14.90
N LYS A 170 -2.44 -11.02 -13.86
CA LYS A 170 -2.70 -9.58 -13.93
C LYS A 170 -1.98 -8.82 -12.82
N VAL A 171 -1.57 -7.58 -13.12
CA VAL A 171 -1.08 -6.62 -12.15
C VAL A 171 -2.08 -5.47 -12.05
N LYS A 172 -2.36 -5.05 -10.82
CA LYS A 172 -3.24 -3.92 -10.55
C LYS A 172 -2.65 -3.04 -9.46
N ILE A 173 -2.95 -1.76 -9.53
CA ILE A 173 -2.50 -0.75 -8.58
C ILE A 173 -3.73 -0.09 -7.99
N VAL A 174 -3.79 -0.04 -6.66
CA VAL A 174 -4.78 0.76 -5.96
C VAL A 174 -4.08 2.03 -5.45
N GLU A 175 -4.65 3.18 -5.75
CA GLU A 175 -4.12 4.51 -5.45
C GLU A 175 -5.03 5.21 -4.41
N PRO A 176 -4.85 4.96 -3.09
CA PRO A 176 -5.60 5.66 -2.06
C PRO A 176 -5.21 7.14 -1.98
N GLY A 177 -6.19 7.98 -1.63
CA GLY A 177 -5.97 9.33 -1.14
C GLY A 177 -5.67 9.35 0.35
N ALA A 178 -6.06 10.43 1.05
CA ALA A 178 -6.05 10.47 2.50
C ALA A 178 -7.12 9.54 3.06
N ILE A 179 -6.72 8.55 3.85
CA ILE A 179 -7.60 7.52 4.41
C ILE A 179 -7.52 7.56 5.93
N ALA A 180 -8.67 7.55 6.59
CA ALA A 180 -8.79 7.51 8.04
C ALA A 180 -8.38 6.13 8.57
N THR A 181 -7.10 5.98 8.83
CA THR A 181 -6.47 4.78 9.39
C THR A 181 -5.46 5.20 10.44
N ASP A 182 -4.89 4.22 11.13
CA ASP A 182 -3.76 4.44 12.05
C ASP A 182 -2.42 4.74 11.31
N PHE A 183 -2.49 5.11 10.03
CA PHE A 183 -1.30 5.48 9.25
C PHE A 183 -0.61 6.71 9.83
N ALA A 184 -1.38 7.70 10.30
CA ALA A 184 -0.88 8.91 10.97
C ALA A 184 -0.33 8.64 12.39
N GLY A 185 -0.56 7.42 12.92
CA GLY A 185 0.01 6.95 14.19
C GLY A 185 1.19 6.02 13.95
N ARG A 186 0.93 4.70 14.01
CA ARG A 186 1.99 3.66 13.95
C ARG A 186 2.79 3.58 12.66
N SER A 187 2.22 4.02 11.54
CA SER A 187 2.84 3.92 10.22
C SER A 187 3.37 5.27 9.71
N PHE A 188 3.48 6.27 10.59
CA PHE A 188 4.01 7.59 10.29
C PHE A 188 5.31 7.81 11.06
N ASP A 189 6.46 7.73 10.37
CA ASP A 189 7.79 8.00 10.92
C ASP A 189 8.21 9.41 10.52
N PHE A 190 8.07 10.37 11.46
CA PHE A 190 8.46 11.75 11.23
C PHE A 190 9.88 12.00 11.74
N ASN A 191 10.75 12.48 10.85
CA ASN A 191 12.12 12.86 11.17
C ASN A 191 12.33 14.36 10.99
N HIS A 192 12.82 14.98 12.04
CA HIS A 192 13.07 16.40 12.09
C HIS A 192 14.24 16.68 13.01
N ASP A 193 15.23 17.41 12.51
CA ASP A 193 16.35 17.92 13.29
C ASP A 193 16.10 19.42 13.57
N GLU A 194 15.90 19.75 14.84
CA GLU A 194 15.62 21.12 15.28
C GLU A 194 16.83 22.08 15.09
N ASN A 195 18.03 21.53 14.91
CA ASN A 195 19.22 22.32 14.64
C ASN A 195 19.26 22.83 13.19
N LEU A 196 18.56 22.19 12.28
CA LEU A 196 18.41 22.61 10.88
C LEU A 196 17.33 23.69 10.77
N LYS A 197 17.66 24.92 11.18
CA LYS A 197 16.73 26.06 11.33
C LYS A 197 16.08 26.48 10.00
N GLU A 198 16.75 26.25 8.90
CA GLU A 198 16.29 26.59 7.54
C GLU A 198 15.01 25.83 7.15
N TYR A 199 14.81 24.62 7.70
CA TYR A 199 13.63 23.80 7.43
C TYR A 199 12.47 24.04 8.40
N GLN A 200 12.67 24.76 9.53
CA GLN A 200 11.65 24.95 10.56
C GLN A 200 10.37 25.59 10.01
N ASN A 201 10.50 26.56 9.11
CA ASN A 201 9.33 27.23 8.53
C ASN A 201 8.44 26.25 7.74
N VAL A 202 9.03 25.42 6.87
CA VAL A 202 8.26 24.44 6.09
C VAL A 202 7.69 23.35 6.98
N VAL A 203 8.45 22.87 7.96
CA VAL A 203 7.96 21.87 8.96
C VAL A 203 6.75 22.41 9.69
N ASN A 204 6.81 23.61 10.27
CA ASN A 204 5.71 24.20 11.01
C ASN A 204 4.46 24.40 10.16
N LYS A 205 4.61 24.86 8.91
CA LYS A 205 3.49 25.01 7.98
C LYS A 205 2.81 23.69 7.67
N ILE A 206 3.58 22.64 7.39
CA ILE A 206 3.04 21.31 7.10
C ILE A 206 2.34 20.73 8.34
N MET A 207 2.97 20.80 9.51
CA MET A 207 2.40 20.27 10.76
C MET A 207 1.11 20.99 11.17
N THR A 208 0.96 22.26 10.81
CA THR A 208 -0.28 23.02 11.02
C THR A 208 -1.42 22.54 10.12
N VAL A 209 -1.14 22.14 8.88
CA VAL A 209 -2.13 21.69 7.91
C VAL A 209 -2.47 20.20 8.08
N PHE A 210 -1.54 19.39 8.54
CA PHE A 210 -1.65 17.94 8.66
C PHE A 210 -2.91 17.44 9.41
N PRO A 211 -3.30 18.02 10.58
CA PRO A 211 -4.53 17.62 11.27
C PRO A 211 -5.80 17.85 10.43
N THR A 212 -5.83 18.88 9.60
CA THR A 212 -6.96 19.17 8.71
C THR A 212 -7.07 18.12 7.61
N MET A 213 -5.94 17.67 7.06
CA MET A 213 -5.91 16.57 6.08
C MET A 213 -6.45 15.28 6.67
N ILE A 214 -6.08 14.95 7.92
CA ILE A 214 -6.57 13.75 8.61
C ILE A 214 -8.09 13.84 8.86
N LYS A 215 -8.60 15.00 9.29
CA LYS A 215 -10.04 15.20 9.51
C LYS A 215 -10.89 15.02 8.25
N SER A 216 -10.34 15.36 7.08
CA SER A 216 -11.03 15.23 5.80
C SER A 216 -10.82 13.87 5.12
N ALA A 217 -10.08 12.96 5.76
CA ALA A 217 -9.74 11.67 5.20
C ALA A 217 -10.98 10.79 4.95
N SER A 218 -10.96 10.06 3.85
CA SER A 218 -12.01 9.11 3.50
C SER A 218 -12.00 7.88 4.42
N PRO A 219 -13.15 7.27 4.73
CA PRO A 219 -13.19 6.05 5.54
C PRO A 219 -12.50 4.87 4.85
N VAL A 220 -11.87 3.99 5.64
CA VAL A 220 -11.03 2.89 5.16
C VAL A 220 -11.77 1.90 4.24
N ASN A 221 -13.05 1.67 4.49
CA ASN A 221 -13.88 0.73 3.71
C ASN A 221 -14.03 1.10 2.23
N ILE A 222 -13.78 2.35 1.86
CA ILE A 222 -13.75 2.79 0.45
C ILE A 222 -12.59 2.08 -0.27
N VAL A 223 -11.44 1.93 0.40
CA VAL A 223 -10.26 1.28 -0.19
C VAL A 223 -10.51 -0.21 -0.34
N SER A 224 -11.04 -0.88 0.68
CA SER A 224 -11.35 -2.31 0.63
C SER A 224 -12.35 -2.67 -0.49
N LYS A 225 -13.35 -1.82 -0.72
CA LYS A 225 -14.28 -1.96 -1.86
C LYS A 225 -13.57 -1.83 -3.21
N VAL A 226 -12.64 -0.87 -3.34
CA VAL A 226 -11.87 -0.68 -4.57
C VAL A 226 -10.90 -1.84 -4.80
N ILE A 227 -10.28 -2.39 -3.74
CA ILE A 227 -9.44 -3.59 -3.82
C ILE A 227 -10.29 -4.79 -4.28
N PHE A 228 -11.49 -4.94 -3.74
CA PHE A 228 -12.39 -6.02 -4.15
C PHE A 228 -12.83 -5.88 -5.61
N GLU A 229 -13.18 -4.66 -6.06
CA GLU A 229 -13.42 -4.37 -7.48
C GLU A 229 -12.22 -4.77 -8.33
N ALA A 230 -11.02 -4.34 -7.95
CA ALA A 230 -9.78 -4.68 -8.65
C ALA A 230 -9.55 -6.21 -8.73
N ALA A 231 -9.90 -6.96 -7.68
CA ALA A 231 -9.76 -8.42 -7.64
C ALA A 231 -10.81 -9.16 -8.47
N THR A 232 -11.98 -8.54 -8.76
CA THR A 232 -13.15 -9.28 -9.28
C THR A 232 -13.70 -8.80 -10.61
N ASP A 233 -13.33 -7.62 -11.09
CA ASP A 233 -13.90 -7.00 -12.31
C ASP A 233 -13.51 -7.69 -13.62
N GLY A 234 -12.56 -8.62 -13.58
CA GLY A 234 -12.07 -9.34 -14.76
C GLY A 234 -11.27 -8.51 -15.77
N LYS A 235 -11.18 -7.20 -15.59
CA LYS A 235 -10.60 -6.25 -16.56
C LYS A 235 -9.08 -6.26 -16.54
N SER A 236 -8.46 -5.80 -17.64
CA SER A 236 -7.02 -5.51 -17.73
C SER A 236 -6.65 -4.09 -17.28
N LYS A 237 -7.57 -3.37 -16.62
CA LYS A 237 -7.35 -2.04 -16.06
C LYS A 237 -6.26 -2.11 -14.99
N LEU A 238 -5.23 -1.24 -15.11
CA LEU A 238 -4.09 -1.25 -14.21
C LEU A 238 -4.37 -0.47 -12.90
N ARG A 239 -4.96 0.73 -12.97
CA ARG A 239 -5.04 1.68 -11.85
C ARG A 239 -6.46 1.91 -11.34
N TYR A 240 -6.62 1.91 -10.02
CA TYR A 240 -7.89 2.07 -9.30
C TYR A 240 -7.72 3.12 -8.20
N MET A 241 -8.35 4.27 -8.34
CA MET A 241 -8.29 5.35 -7.36
C MET A 241 -9.30 5.15 -6.25
N ALA A 242 -8.87 5.25 -5.00
CA ALA A 242 -9.70 5.12 -3.82
C ALA A 242 -9.72 6.43 -3.00
N GLY A 243 -10.89 7.05 -2.92
CA GLY A 243 -11.11 8.34 -2.27
C GLY A 243 -11.48 9.45 -3.25
N LYS A 244 -12.20 10.46 -2.75
CA LYS A 244 -12.63 11.61 -3.55
C LYS A 244 -11.45 12.49 -3.94
N ASP A 245 -10.54 12.70 -3.02
CA ASP A 245 -9.31 13.46 -3.17
C ASP A 245 -8.39 12.83 -4.23
N ALA A 246 -8.13 11.52 -4.17
CA ALA A 246 -7.34 10.82 -5.17
C ALA A 246 -7.93 10.99 -6.60
N LYS A 247 -9.24 10.88 -6.73
CA LYS A 247 -9.94 11.09 -8.02
C LYS A 247 -9.82 12.54 -8.50
N MET A 248 -10.02 13.51 -7.61
CA MET A 248 -9.92 14.92 -7.91
C MET A 248 -8.50 15.32 -8.34
N TYR A 249 -7.49 14.94 -7.56
CA TYR A 249 -6.10 15.24 -7.88
C TYR A 249 -5.65 14.59 -9.20
N ASN A 250 -6.03 13.33 -9.44
CA ASN A 250 -5.71 12.67 -10.71
C ASN A 250 -6.38 13.37 -11.91
N PHE A 251 -7.62 13.84 -11.76
CA PHE A 251 -8.29 14.63 -12.78
C PHE A 251 -7.54 15.94 -13.05
N MET A 252 -7.23 16.71 -11.99
CA MET A 252 -6.50 17.96 -12.11
C MET A 252 -5.13 17.77 -12.76
N HIS A 253 -4.39 16.72 -12.36
CA HIS A 253 -3.09 16.40 -12.94
C HIS A 253 -3.18 16.10 -14.44
N LYS A 254 -4.22 15.37 -14.88
CA LYS A 254 -4.43 15.05 -16.29
C LYS A 254 -4.81 16.26 -17.14
N VAL A 255 -5.60 17.18 -16.59
CA VAL A 255 -6.12 18.34 -17.32
C VAL A 255 -5.13 19.50 -17.33
N PHE A 256 -4.52 19.80 -16.17
CA PHE A 256 -3.71 21.01 -15.98
C PHE A 256 -2.21 20.72 -15.89
N GLY A 257 -1.80 19.45 -15.81
CA GLY A 257 -0.40 19.03 -15.74
C GLY A 257 0.27 19.26 -14.40
N TYR A 258 1.56 18.90 -14.36
CA TYR A 258 2.38 18.90 -13.15
C TYR A 258 2.54 20.27 -12.49
N ASN A 259 2.82 21.31 -13.29
CA ASN A 259 3.09 22.65 -12.76
C ASN A 259 1.89 23.23 -11.99
N PHE A 260 0.68 22.96 -12.45
CA PHE A 260 -0.54 23.35 -11.75
C PHE A 260 -0.66 22.68 -10.38
N ILE A 261 -0.35 21.39 -10.29
CA ILE A 261 -0.35 20.65 -9.01
C ILE A 261 0.69 21.25 -8.05
N VAL A 262 1.89 21.56 -8.53
CA VAL A 262 2.92 22.23 -7.72
C VAL A 262 2.43 23.59 -7.19
N PHE A 263 1.80 24.38 -8.05
CA PHE A 263 1.21 25.66 -7.64
C PHE A 263 0.13 25.48 -6.58
N MET A 264 -0.79 24.55 -6.78
CA MET A 264 -1.85 24.24 -5.82
C MET A 264 -1.30 23.76 -4.47
N ASN A 265 -0.27 22.90 -4.48
CA ASN A 265 0.40 22.44 -3.27
C ASN A 265 1.08 23.59 -2.53
N LYS A 266 1.83 24.45 -3.23
CA LYS A 266 2.42 25.64 -2.60
C LYS A 266 1.36 26.51 -1.93
N LYS A 267 0.25 26.79 -2.61
CA LYS A 267 -0.85 27.57 -2.05
C LYS A 267 -1.50 26.89 -0.84
N PHE A 268 -1.77 25.59 -0.93
CA PHE A 268 -2.40 24.81 0.14
C PHE A 268 -1.54 24.76 1.41
N PHE A 269 -0.24 24.54 1.25
CA PHE A 269 0.71 24.48 2.37
C PHE A 269 1.32 25.85 2.72
N LYS A 270 0.89 26.93 2.07
CA LYS A 270 1.37 28.31 2.28
C LYS A 270 2.89 28.46 2.09
N LEU A 271 3.46 27.74 1.12
CA LEU A 271 4.89 27.75 0.76
C LEU A 271 5.22 28.85 -0.25
#